data_a405418d085c161770fd10b6eab99d8d
#
_entry.id   a405418d085c161770fd10b6eab99d8d
#
_cell.length_a   1.000
_cell.length_b   1.000
_cell.length_c   1.000
_cell.angle_alpha   90.00
_cell.angle_beta   90.00
_cell.angle_gamma   90.00
#
_symmetry.space_group_name_H-M   'P 1'
#
loop_
_entity.id
_entity.type
_entity.pdbx_description
1 polymer ?
#
loop_
_entity_poly.entity_id
_entity_poly.type
_entity_poly.pdbx_seq_one_letter_code
_entity_poly.pdbx_strand_id
1 'polypeptide(L)'
;MKFATTILLSAALLLSPAAAQTGGNAISTTTISLGTATPGGGFPLYGNAFAEVMNAADASLTIAPRNTKGSNENIPLLEKGELDLALVAGEPAYEAFAGIGRTPVRLKILTAIYSNPGMFVVRADSPYRTIHDLVGQPVAFGAKGSGLPILARYVLDGLGLKQDEDFKAIYLDRAGDGPAMVEDGRVAALWGAGIGWPGFAAVASSASGARFIAPSAEEIARIRAKHAFLKSLTVPAGSYPKQAEPIASLGSWSFVLTREDLPDDVAYRLAKTLHGVEAAFCKKLAQACETTAANTIAAAPKPELIHPGAMKYFREIGVVK
;
A
#
# COMPACT_ATOMS: atom_id res chain seq x y z
N MET A 1 -90.76 -46.12 -10.91
CA MET A 1 -90.62 -44.72 -10.54
C MET A 1 -89.13 -44.46 -10.30
N LYS A 2 -88.51 -43.80 -11.24
CA LYS A 2 -87.07 -43.46 -11.18
C LYS A 2 -86.94 -41.92 -11.06
N PHE A 3 -86.46 -41.43 -9.94
CA PHE A 3 -86.13 -39.99 -9.75
C PHE A 3 -84.73 -39.75 -10.30
N ALA A 4 -84.64 -38.84 -11.23
CA ALA A 4 -83.38 -38.33 -11.73
C ALA A 4 -82.96 -37.04 -10.94
N THR A 5 -81.82 -37.04 -10.29
CA THR A 5 -81.33 -35.91 -9.54
C THR A 5 -80.30 -35.21 -10.43
N THR A 6 -80.59 -33.97 -10.81
CA THR A 6 -79.70 -33.12 -11.64
C THR A 6 -78.73 -32.37 -10.70
N ILE A 7 -77.44 -32.57 -10.87
CA ILE A 7 -76.38 -31.86 -10.13
C ILE A 7 -75.94 -30.68 -10.98
N LEU A 8 -76.15 -29.44 -10.50
CA LEU A 8 -75.60 -28.21 -11.05
C LEU A 8 -74.14 -28.00 -10.58
N LEU A 9 -73.24 -28.04 -11.52
CA LEU A 9 -71.84 -27.74 -11.25
C LEU A 9 -71.62 -26.25 -11.43
N SER A 10 -71.41 -25.51 -10.33
CA SER A 10 -71.01 -24.09 -10.34
C SER A 10 -69.46 -23.96 -10.48
N ALA A 11 -69.03 -23.48 -11.61
CA ALA A 11 -67.59 -23.15 -11.83
C ALA A 11 -67.22 -21.78 -11.19
N ALA A 12 -66.48 -21.81 -10.11
CA ALA A 12 -65.95 -20.62 -9.50
C ALA A 12 -64.60 -20.26 -10.24
N LEU A 13 -64.61 -19.18 -10.98
CA LEU A 13 -63.32 -18.55 -11.52
C LEU A 13 -62.55 -17.95 -10.37
N LEU A 14 -61.39 -18.57 -10.01
CA LEU A 14 -60.43 -18.01 -9.13
C LEU A 14 -59.54 -17.04 -9.95
N LEU A 15 -59.78 -15.73 -9.80
CA LEU A 15 -58.84 -14.69 -10.24
C LEU A 15 -57.63 -14.69 -9.27
N SER A 16 -56.50 -15.21 -9.72
CA SER A 16 -55.23 -15.05 -9.02
C SER A 16 -54.71 -13.61 -9.25
N PRO A 17 -54.36 -12.87 -8.19
CA PRO A 17 -53.69 -11.59 -8.37
C PRO A 17 -52.28 -11.83 -8.95
N ALA A 18 -52.00 -11.25 -10.10
CA ALA A 18 -50.65 -11.18 -10.65
C ALA A 18 -49.78 -10.36 -9.69
N ALA A 19 -48.90 -11.01 -8.94
CA ALA A 19 -47.85 -10.35 -8.17
C ALA A 19 -46.95 -9.64 -9.16
N ALA A 20 -47.03 -8.30 -9.17
CA ALA A 20 -46.05 -7.49 -9.84
C ALA A 20 -44.67 -7.75 -9.18
N GLN A 21 -43.84 -8.53 -9.85
CA GLN A 21 -42.40 -8.60 -9.52
C GLN A 21 -41.80 -7.23 -9.81
N THR A 22 -41.63 -6.42 -8.77
CA THR A 22 -40.73 -5.29 -8.80
C THR A 22 -39.32 -5.88 -8.95
N GLY A 23 -38.88 -6.01 -10.19
CA GLY A 23 -37.51 -6.33 -10.53
C GLY A 23 -36.60 -5.19 -10.05
N GLY A 24 -36.21 -5.23 -8.80
CA GLY A 24 -35.05 -4.44 -8.36
C GLY A 24 -33.88 -4.93 -9.20
N ASN A 25 -33.32 -4.06 -10.06
CA ASN A 25 -32.03 -4.30 -10.71
C ASN A 25 -31.02 -4.51 -9.58
N ALA A 26 -30.70 -5.75 -9.28
CA ALA A 26 -29.56 -6.07 -8.42
C ALA A 26 -28.32 -5.48 -9.13
N ILE A 27 -27.71 -4.44 -8.52
CA ILE A 27 -26.47 -3.89 -9.01
C ILE A 27 -25.47 -5.05 -8.96
N SER A 28 -24.97 -5.48 -10.12
CA SER A 28 -23.90 -6.48 -10.17
C SER A 28 -22.67 -5.88 -9.53
N THR A 29 -22.32 -6.33 -8.32
CA THR A 29 -21.13 -5.87 -7.61
C THR A 29 -19.91 -6.64 -8.08
N THR A 30 -18.86 -5.91 -8.47
CA THR A 30 -17.55 -6.50 -8.77
C THR A 30 -16.72 -6.54 -7.50
N THR A 31 -16.44 -7.75 -7.00
CA THR A 31 -15.52 -7.91 -5.86
C THR A 31 -14.09 -7.93 -6.35
N ILE A 32 -13.26 -7.09 -5.76
CA ILE A 32 -11.85 -6.88 -6.12
C ILE A 32 -11.01 -7.16 -4.87
N SER A 33 -10.17 -8.17 -4.92
CA SER A 33 -9.23 -8.50 -3.85
C SER A 33 -8.06 -7.52 -3.82
N LEU A 34 -7.67 -7.05 -2.62
CA LEU A 34 -6.54 -6.14 -2.42
C LEU A 34 -5.52 -6.73 -1.43
N GLY A 35 -4.40 -7.21 -1.94
CA GLY A 35 -3.28 -7.66 -1.11
C GLY A 35 -2.62 -6.49 -0.36
N THR A 36 -2.43 -6.65 0.96
CA THR A 36 -1.82 -5.61 1.80
C THR A 36 -0.48 -6.06 2.37
N ALA A 37 -0.35 -6.28 3.68
CA ALA A 37 0.84 -6.79 4.34
C ALA A 37 0.50 -7.38 5.71
N THR A 38 1.53 -7.64 6.54
CA THR A 38 1.33 -8.12 7.91
C THR A 38 0.72 -7.05 8.81
N PRO A 39 -0.11 -7.43 9.79
CA PRO A 39 -0.69 -6.51 10.77
C PRO A 39 0.36 -5.61 11.45
N GLY A 40 -0.01 -4.36 11.71
CA GLY A 40 0.86 -3.34 12.30
C GLY A 40 1.76 -2.60 11.29
N GLY A 41 1.70 -2.97 10.00
CA GLY A 41 2.36 -2.26 8.92
C GLY A 41 1.51 -1.13 8.32
N GLY A 42 2.12 -0.29 7.49
CA GLY A 42 1.42 0.82 6.80
C GLY A 42 0.42 0.34 5.75
N PHE A 43 0.72 -0.73 5.03
CA PHE A 43 -0.17 -1.26 3.98
C PHE A 43 -1.52 -1.76 4.49
N PRO A 44 -1.64 -2.52 5.60
CA PRO A 44 -2.96 -2.83 6.16
C PRO A 44 -3.76 -1.60 6.57
N LEU A 45 -3.11 -0.60 7.18
CA LEU A 45 -3.75 0.66 7.55
C LEU A 45 -4.28 1.39 6.31
N TYR A 46 -3.43 1.57 5.29
CA TYR A 46 -3.80 2.21 4.04
C TYR A 46 -4.86 1.43 3.28
N GLY A 47 -4.69 0.12 3.11
CA GLY A 47 -5.60 -0.74 2.34
C GLY A 47 -7.01 -0.79 2.92
N ASN A 48 -7.15 -0.81 4.25
CA ASN A 48 -8.45 -0.74 4.90
C ASN A 48 -9.13 0.63 4.67
N ALA A 49 -8.39 1.73 4.83
CA ALA A 49 -8.91 3.08 4.58
C ALA A 49 -9.27 3.28 3.08
N PHE A 50 -8.43 2.76 2.16
CA PHE A 50 -8.69 2.76 0.72
C PHE A 50 -9.99 2.02 0.39
N ALA A 51 -10.15 0.79 0.87
CA ALA A 51 -11.35 -0.01 0.63
C ALA A 51 -12.61 0.69 1.16
N GLU A 52 -12.53 1.27 2.35
CA GLU A 52 -13.67 1.96 2.97
C GLU A 52 -14.13 3.16 2.13
N VAL A 53 -13.21 4.04 1.70
CA VAL A 53 -13.61 5.23 0.92
C VAL A 53 -14.05 4.87 -0.50
N MET A 54 -13.43 3.87 -1.13
CA MET A 54 -13.79 3.41 -2.46
C MET A 54 -15.16 2.72 -2.48
N ASN A 55 -15.40 1.82 -1.53
CA ASN A 55 -16.68 1.08 -1.42
C ASN A 55 -17.84 2.03 -1.06
N ALA A 56 -17.58 3.07 -0.27
CA ALA A 56 -18.59 4.09 0.05
C ALA A 56 -18.93 4.97 -1.16
N ALA A 57 -17.96 5.21 -2.06
CA ALA A 57 -18.15 6.08 -3.22
C ALA A 57 -18.80 5.39 -4.42
N ASP A 58 -18.65 4.07 -4.53
CA ASP A 58 -19.17 3.29 -5.65
C ASP A 58 -19.79 1.96 -5.17
N ALA A 59 -21.11 1.94 -5.00
CA ALA A 59 -21.86 0.78 -4.51
C ALA A 59 -21.76 -0.49 -5.41
N SER A 60 -21.24 -0.34 -6.62
CA SER A 60 -21.03 -1.47 -7.53
C SER A 60 -19.59 -2.03 -7.48
N LEU A 61 -18.73 -1.44 -6.62
CA LEU A 61 -17.40 -1.96 -6.28
C LEU A 61 -17.42 -2.54 -4.85
N THR A 62 -16.74 -3.66 -4.66
CA THR A 62 -16.44 -4.21 -3.34
C THR A 62 -14.95 -4.51 -3.28
N ILE A 63 -14.15 -3.57 -2.79
CA ILE A 63 -12.73 -3.81 -2.55
C ILE A 63 -12.59 -4.53 -1.22
N ALA A 64 -11.95 -5.70 -1.24
CA ALA A 64 -11.77 -6.58 -0.10
C ALA A 64 -10.28 -6.69 0.28
N PRO A 65 -9.81 -5.98 1.31
CA PRO A 65 -8.42 -6.08 1.77
C PRO A 65 -8.13 -7.49 2.33
N ARG A 66 -6.97 -8.03 1.95
CA ARG A 66 -6.45 -9.30 2.43
C ARG A 66 -5.05 -9.09 3.00
N ASN A 67 -4.82 -9.52 4.23
CA ASN A 67 -3.48 -9.53 4.80
C ASN A 67 -2.60 -10.57 4.08
N THR A 68 -1.38 -10.15 3.78
CA THR A 68 -0.31 -10.95 3.17
C THR A 68 0.98 -10.75 3.96
N LYS A 69 2.09 -11.29 3.47
CA LYS A 69 3.42 -10.98 4.02
C LYS A 69 3.98 -9.65 3.50
N GLY A 70 3.34 -9.03 2.50
CA GLY A 70 3.73 -7.77 1.89
C GLY A 70 4.19 -7.89 0.43
N SER A 71 4.96 -6.92 -0.05
CA SER A 71 5.29 -6.74 -1.47
C SER A 71 5.86 -7.99 -2.15
N ASN A 72 6.74 -8.73 -1.47
CA ASN A 72 7.38 -9.93 -2.02
C ASN A 72 6.42 -11.12 -2.21
N GLU A 73 5.33 -11.16 -1.46
CA GLU A 73 4.25 -12.12 -1.65
C GLU A 73 3.19 -11.59 -2.62
N ASN A 74 2.90 -10.29 -2.56
CA ASN A 74 1.87 -9.65 -3.38
C ASN A 74 2.16 -9.77 -4.88
N ILE A 75 3.40 -9.57 -5.29
CA ILE A 75 3.81 -9.66 -6.71
C ILE A 75 3.48 -11.03 -7.30
N PRO A 76 3.96 -12.17 -6.75
CA PRO A 76 3.61 -13.48 -7.31
C PRO A 76 2.12 -13.83 -7.18
N LEU A 77 1.39 -13.33 -6.17
CA LEU A 77 -0.04 -13.54 -6.07
C LEU A 77 -0.81 -12.82 -7.19
N LEU A 78 -0.39 -11.59 -7.57
CA LEU A 78 -0.92 -10.90 -8.75
C LEU A 78 -0.64 -11.68 -10.03
N GLU A 79 0.59 -12.15 -10.25
CA GLU A 79 0.97 -12.90 -11.44
C GLU A 79 0.16 -14.19 -11.62
N LYS A 80 -0.19 -14.84 -10.50
CA LYS A 80 -1.03 -16.06 -10.50
C LYS A 80 -2.53 -15.78 -10.61
N GLY A 81 -2.96 -14.52 -10.55
CA GLY A 81 -4.37 -14.16 -10.51
C GLY A 81 -5.06 -14.47 -9.17
N GLU A 82 -4.29 -14.66 -8.09
CA GLU A 82 -4.81 -14.88 -6.74
C GLU A 82 -5.17 -13.56 -6.02
N LEU A 83 -4.76 -12.43 -6.59
CA LEU A 83 -5.13 -11.08 -6.23
C LEU A 83 -5.44 -10.28 -7.50
N ASP A 84 -6.40 -9.34 -7.38
CA ASP A 84 -6.73 -8.40 -8.45
C ASP A 84 -5.88 -7.14 -8.34
N LEU A 85 -5.74 -6.64 -7.13
CA LEU A 85 -4.93 -5.49 -6.75
C LEU A 85 -3.97 -5.87 -5.61
N ALA A 86 -2.83 -5.20 -5.53
CA ALA A 86 -1.96 -5.33 -4.37
C ALA A 86 -1.15 -4.06 -4.11
N LEU A 87 -0.89 -3.80 -2.82
CA LEU A 87 0.02 -2.75 -2.39
C LEU A 87 1.46 -3.26 -2.49
N VAL A 88 2.29 -2.55 -3.23
CA VAL A 88 3.69 -2.92 -3.47
C VAL A 88 4.58 -1.70 -3.28
N ALA A 89 5.62 -1.83 -2.46
CA ALA A 89 6.64 -0.80 -2.28
C ALA A 89 7.45 -0.62 -3.57
N GLY A 90 7.99 0.57 -3.77
CA GLY A 90 8.61 0.92 -5.03
C GLY A 90 9.87 0.15 -5.36
N GLU A 91 10.65 -0.27 -4.38
CA GLU A 91 11.87 -1.05 -4.59
C GLU A 91 11.54 -2.47 -5.11
N PRO A 92 10.65 -3.26 -4.47
CA PRO A 92 10.18 -4.52 -5.05
C PRO A 92 9.52 -4.35 -6.43
N ALA A 93 8.76 -3.26 -6.63
CA ALA A 93 8.15 -2.97 -7.93
C ALA A 93 9.22 -2.69 -8.98
N TYR A 94 10.24 -1.88 -8.66
CA TYR A 94 11.37 -1.60 -9.52
C TYR A 94 12.11 -2.89 -9.92
N GLU A 95 12.45 -3.74 -8.95
CA GLU A 95 13.12 -5.03 -9.21
C GLU A 95 12.26 -5.94 -10.09
N ALA A 96 10.96 -6.01 -9.82
CA ALA A 96 10.03 -6.83 -10.56
C ALA A 96 9.87 -6.36 -12.02
N PHE A 97 9.73 -5.06 -12.25
CA PHE A 97 9.64 -4.49 -13.61
C PHE A 97 10.95 -4.59 -14.37
N ALA A 98 12.09 -4.42 -13.71
CA ALA A 98 13.41 -4.51 -14.31
C ALA A 98 13.92 -5.94 -14.50
N GLY A 99 13.28 -6.94 -13.87
CA GLY A 99 13.75 -8.32 -13.90
C GLY A 99 15.01 -8.56 -13.06
N ILE A 100 15.17 -7.83 -11.97
CA ILE A 100 16.30 -8.00 -11.06
C ILE A 100 16.05 -9.22 -10.17
N GLY A 101 16.89 -10.26 -10.32
CA GLY A 101 16.77 -11.52 -9.59
C GLY A 101 15.58 -12.40 -9.98
N ARG A 102 14.83 -12.03 -11.02
CA ARG A 102 13.65 -12.73 -11.54
C ARG A 102 13.36 -12.34 -13.00
N THR A 103 12.45 -13.05 -13.65
CA THR A 103 11.89 -12.59 -14.94
C THR A 103 11.06 -11.31 -14.73
N PRO A 104 11.15 -10.31 -15.63
CA PRO A 104 10.33 -9.12 -15.58
C PRO A 104 8.84 -9.45 -15.53
N VAL A 105 8.10 -8.72 -14.69
CA VAL A 105 6.65 -8.93 -14.52
C VAL A 105 5.83 -8.16 -15.56
N ARG A 106 4.66 -8.71 -15.89
CA ARG A 106 3.65 -8.06 -16.73
C ARG A 106 2.54 -7.47 -15.86
N LEU A 107 2.92 -6.66 -14.88
CA LEU A 107 1.99 -5.94 -14.01
C LEU A 107 1.87 -4.48 -14.43
N LYS A 108 0.80 -3.83 -13.99
CA LYS A 108 0.53 -2.41 -14.27
C LYS A 108 0.31 -1.64 -12.98
N ILE A 109 0.63 -0.35 -13.00
CA ILE A 109 0.37 0.59 -11.92
C ILE A 109 -1.05 1.14 -12.11
N LEU A 110 -1.91 0.95 -11.13
CA LEU A 110 -3.22 1.61 -11.07
C LEU A 110 -3.06 3.05 -10.56
N THR A 111 -2.35 3.21 -9.44
CA THR A 111 -2.05 4.49 -8.80
C THR A 111 -0.80 4.41 -7.95
N ALA A 112 -0.09 5.54 -7.79
CA ALA A 112 0.85 5.71 -6.69
C ALA A 112 0.07 5.97 -5.40
N ILE A 113 0.60 5.49 -4.27
CA ILE A 113 -0.09 5.64 -2.98
C ILE A 113 0.56 6.69 -2.09
N TYR A 114 1.79 6.48 -1.65
CA TYR A 114 2.56 7.45 -0.87
C TYR A 114 4.07 7.22 -1.03
N SER A 115 4.83 8.25 -0.69
CA SER A 115 6.29 8.20 -0.68
C SER A 115 6.83 7.48 0.56
N ASN A 116 8.00 6.84 0.43
CA ASN A 116 8.63 6.03 1.45
C ASN A 116 10.01 6.60 1.84
N PRO A 117 10.10 7.74 2.54
CA PRO A 117 11.38 8.16 3.13
C PRO A 117 11.83 7.11 4.15
N GLY A 118 12.97 6.45 3.88
CA GLY A 118 13.53 5.40 4.72
C GLY A 118 14.35 5.96 5.86
N MET A 119 14.11 5.50 7.09
CA MET A 119 14.82 5.94 8.30
C MET A 119 14.92 4.81 9.30
N PHE A 120 15.90 4.93 10.20
CA PHE A 120 15.89 4.19 11.45
C PHE A 120 15.21 5.01 12.54
N VAL A 121 14.49 4.35 13.43
CA VAL A 121 14.02 4.91 14.69
C VAL A 121 14.72 4.18 15.84
N VAL A 122 15.21 4.96 16.79
CA VAL A 122 15.86 4.51 18.02
C VAL A 122 15.19 5.19 19.20
N ARG A 123 15.37 4.69 20.42
CA ARG A 123 14.96 5.39 21.63
C ARG A 123 15.65 6.77 21.71
N ALA A 124 14.96 7.79 22.17
CA ALA A 124 15.51 9.15 22.26
C ALA A 124 16.74 9.24 23.17
N ASP A 125 16.80 8.42 24.23
CA ASP A 125 17.90 8.35 25.19
C ASP A 125 19.09 7.48 24.74
N SER A 126 18.98 6.79 23.58
CA SER A 126 20.05 5.95 23.05
C SER A 126 21.28 6.78 22.63
N PRO A 127 22.49 6.20 22.60
CA PRO A 127 23.70 6.90 22.14
C PRO A 127 23.76 7.10 20.62
N TYR A 128 22.95 6.38 19.84
CA TYR A 128 23.06 6.33 18.38
C TYR A 128 22.57 7.64 17.73
N ARG A 129 23.36 8.16 16.77
CA ARG A 129 23.11 9.42 16.05
C ARG A 129 23.18 9.28 14.53
N THR A 130 23.96 8.32 14.04
CA THR A 130 24.23 8.06 12.63
C THR A 130 23.93 6.61 12.28
N ILE A 131 23.83 6.31 10.99
CA ILE A 131 23.68 4.92 10.51
C ILE A 131 24.91 4.10 10.90
N HIS A 132 26.10 4.70 10.88
CA HIS A 132 27.33 4.01 11.24
C HIS A 132 27.41 3.62 12.72
N ASP A 133 26.75 4.35 13.62
CA ASP A 133 26.67 3.98 15.05
C ASP A 133 25.88 2.67 15.27
N LEU A 134 25.08 2.26 14.29
CA LEU A 134 24.29 1.04 14.34
C LEU A 134 25.05 -0.21 13.84
N VAL A 135 26.27 -0.04 13.30
CA VAL A 135 27.09 -1.17 12.84
C VAL A 135 27.40 -2.08 14.03
N GLY A 136 27.24 -3.40 13.84
CA GLY A 136 27.41 -4.43 14.87
C GLY A 136 26.22 -4.56 15.85
N GLN A 137 25.24 -3.68 15.78
CA GLN A 137 24.07 -3.70 16.68
C GLN A 137 22.95 -4.60 16.16
N PRO A 138 22.06 -5.11 17.04
CA PRO A 138 20.83 -5.76 16.64
C PRO A 138 19.86 -4.72 16.04
N VAL A 139 19.46 -4.90 14.79
CA VAL A 139 18.57 -3.98 14.06
C VAL A 139 17.42 -4.75 13.43
N ALA A 140 16.19 -4.32 13.70
CA ALA A 140 15.00 -4.84 13.04
C ALA A 140 14.80 -4.14 11.69
N PHE A 141 14.92 -4.87 10.58
CA PHE A 141 14.80 -4.34 9.22
C PHE A 141 13.38 -4.42 8.63
N GLY A 142 12.37 -4.65 9.48
CA GLY A 142 10.98 -4.76 9.08
C GLY A 142 10.53 -6.19 8.85
N ALA A 143 9.30 -6.37 8.38
CA ALA A 143 8.75 -7.71 8.13
C ALA A 143 9.44 -8.38 6.94
N LYS A 144 9.79 -9.67 7.08
CA LYS A 144 10.57 -10.45 6.11
C LYS A 144 10.01 -10.43 4.69
N GLY A 145 8.68 -10.42 4.53
CA GLY A 145 8.02 -10.40 3.21
C GLY A 145 7.69 -9.01 2.67
N SER A 146 8.00 -7.94 3.42
CA SER A 146 7.72 -6.55 3.03
C SER A 146 8.81 -5.97 2.12
N GLY A 147 8.57 -4.76 1.59
CA GLY A 147 9.58 -4.00 0.84
C GLY A 147 10.64 -3.33 1.72
N LEU A 148 10.44 -3.25 3.05
CA LEU A 148 11.37 -2.55 3.94
C LEU A 148 12.79 -3.11 3.93
N PRO A 149 13.02 -4.44 3.99
CA PRO A 149 14.37 -4.98 3.87
C PRO A 149 15.04 -4.66 2.53
N ILE A 150 14.25 -4.54 1.45
CA ILE A 150 14.80 -4.21 0.13
C ILE A 150 15.25 -2.76 0.07
N LEU A 151 14.43 -1.82 0.57
CA LEU A 151 14.83 -0.42 0.67
C LEU A 151 16.09 -0.26 1.55
N ALA A 152 16.14 -0.92 2.72
CA ALA A 152 17.30 -0.92 3.59
C ALA A 152 18.57 -1.38 2.85
N ARG A 153 18.46 -2.48 2.09
CA ARG A 153 19.58 -3.02 1.30
C ARG A 153 20.12 -1.99 0.31
N TYR A 154 19.27 -1.28 -0.42
CA TYR A 154 19.70 -0.24 -1.35
C TYR A 154 20.33 0.95 -0.65
N VAL A 155 19.76 1.40 0.48
CA VAL A 155 20.31 2.49 1.27
C VAL A 155 21.69 2.14 1.82
N LEU A 156 21.80 0.98 2.45
CA LEU A 156 23.05 0.51 3.06
C LEU A 156 24.12 0.22 1.99
N ASP A 157 23.76 -0.42 0.88
CA ASP A 157 24.67 -0.67 -0.23
C ASP A 157 25.24 0.63 -0.84
N GLY A 158 24.45 1.70 -0.92
CA GLY A 158 24.91 3.02 -1.32
C GLY A 158 25.91 3.65 -0.33
N LEU A 159 25.90 3.20 0.93
CA LEU A 159 26.84 3.59 1.98
C LEU A 159 28.07 2.67 2.06
N GLY A 160 28.11 1.59 1.28
CA GLY A 160 29.13 0.55 1.35
C GLY A 160 28.94 -0.42 2.50
N LEU A 161 27.72 -0.47 3.08
CA LEU A 161 27.32 -1.35 4.17
C LEU A 161 26.43 -2.49 3.66
N LYS A 162 26.50 -3.62 4.35
CA LYS A 162 25.69 -4.80 4.06
C LYS A 162 24.82 -5.17 5.25
N GLN A 163 23.55 -5.31 4.99
CA GLN A 163 22.51 -5.54 6.00
C GLN A 163 22.78 -6.77 6.88
N ASP A 164 23.18 -7.88 6.29
CA ASP A 164 23.37 -9.15 6.98
C ASP A 164 24.82 -9.39 7.46
N GLU A 165 25.77 -8.55 7.05
CA GLU A 165 27.19 -8.67 7.43
C GLU A 165 27.58 -7.65 8.49
N ASP A 166 27.14 -6.38 8.32
CA ASP A 166 27.54 -5.26 9.19
C ASP A 166 26.60 -5.04 10.38
N PHE A 167 25.44 -5.69 10.38
CA PHE A 167 24.45 -5.60 11.45
C PHE A 167 24.07 -6.99 11.97
N LYS A 168 23.56 -7.08 13.20
CA LYS A 168 22.83 -8.26 13.66
C LYS A 168 21.39 -8.13 13.16
N ALA A 169 21.18 -8.47 11.88
CA ALA A 169 19.92 -8.24 11.19
C ALA A 169 18.80 -9.12 11.76
N ILE A 170 17.67 -8.50 12.06
CA ILE A 170 16.46 -9.17 12.53
C ILE A 170 15.33 -8.84 11.55
N TYR A 171 14.72 -9.90 11.00
CA TYR A 171 13.58 -9.81 10.12
C TYR A 171 12.34 -10.28 10.87
N LEU A 172 11.35 -9.39 10.95
CA LEU A 172 10.14 -9.62 11.74
C LEU A 172 9.15 -10.52 10.97
N ASP A 173 8.40 -11.33 11.70
CA ASP A 173 7.24 -12.03 11.12
C ASP A 173 6.07 -11.06 10.94
N ARG A 174 5.90 -10.11 11.87
CA ARG A 174 4.86 -9.08 11.84
C ARG A 174 5.49 -7.71 12.05
N ALA A 175 5.11 -6.73 11.20
CA ALA A 175 5.65 -5.37 11.31
C ALA A 175 5.36 -4.72 12.68
N GLY A 176 4.22 -5.06 13.29
CA GLY A 176 3.81 -4.53 14.60
C GLY A 176 4.65 -4.98 15.79
N ASP A 177 5.54 -5.96 15.64
CA ASP A 177 6.38 -6.45 16.75
C ASP A 177 7.62 -5.56 16.98
N GLY A 178 8.04 -4.80 15.95
CA GLY A 178 9.26 -4.00 15.97
C GLY A 178 9.32 -2.91 17.05
N PRO A 179 8.28 -2.09 17.26
CA PRO A 179 8.30 -1.03 18.25
C PRO A 179 8.59 -1.52 19.67
N ALA A 180 7.95 -2.62 20.11
CA ALA A 180 8.21 -3.21 21.42
C ALA A 180 9.66 -3.67 21.58
N MET A 181 10.29 -4.15 20.50
CA MET A 181 11.70 -4.58 20.54
C MET A 181 12.66 -3.40 20.70
N VAL A 182 12.32 -2.20 20.19
CA VAL A 182 13.08 -0.98 20.46
C VAL A 182 12.91 -0.54 21.91
N GLU A 183 11.68 -0.56 22.42
CA GLU A 183 11.36 -0.14 23.77
C GLU A 183 12.06 -0.98 24.85
N ASP A 184 12.06 -2.30 24.69
CA ASP A 184 12.65 -3.25 25.64
C ASP A 184 14.15 -3.51 25.40
N GLY A 185 14.74 -2.87 24.38
CA GLY A 185 16.16 -2.96 24.08
C GLY A 185 16.62 -4.25 23.38
N ARG A 186 15.70 -5.10 22.92
CA ARG A 186 16.05 -6.27 22.10
C ARG A 186 16.67 -5.88 20.76
N VAL A 187 16.35 -4.70 20.25
CA VAL A 187 17.02 -4.10 19.11
C VAL A 187 17.44 -2.66 19.42
N ALA A 188 18.57 -2.26 18.87
CA ALA A 188 19.07 -0.89 18.95
C ALA A 188 18.23 0.07 18.09
N ALA A 189 17.73 -0.41 16.95
CA ALA A 189 16.97 0.36 15.98
C ALA A 189 15.91 -0.47 15.26
N LEU A 190 14.87 0.22 14.80
CA LEU A 190 13.89 -0.32 13.87
C LEU A 190 13.97 0.50 12.57
N TRP A 191 14.19 -0.18 11.46
CA TRP A 191 14.10 0.39 10.12
C TRP A 191 12.65 0.46 9.66
N GLY A 192 12.28 1.57 9.05
CA GLY A 192 10.95 1.79 8.48
C GLY A 192 10.97 2.80 7.36
N ALA A 193 9.82 3.01 6.73
CA ALA A 193 9.65 3.98 5.66
C ALA A 193 8.20 4.47 5.58
N GLY A 194 8.03 5.70 5.10
CA GLY A 194 6.74 6.36 4.93
C GLY A 194 6.38 7.30 6.08
N ILE A 195 5.79 8.45 5.73
CA ILE A 195 5.31 9.44 6.69
C ILE A 195 4.12 8.83 7.43
N GLY A 196 4.12 8.93 8.78
CA GLY A 196 3.04 8.35 9.60
C GLY A 196 3.03 6.81 9.66
N TRP A 197 4.14 6.16 9.28
CA TRP A 197 4.23 4.70 9.42
C TRP A 197 4.00 4.26 10.86
N PRO A 198 3.09 3.27 11.13
CA PRO A 198 2.69 2.88 12.48
C PRO A 198 3.86 2.54 13.42
N GLY A 199 4.91 1.90 12.90
CA GLY A 199 6.11 1.56 13.68
C GLY A 199 6.84 2.80 14.21
N PHE A 200 6.97 3.84 13.42
CA PHE A 200 7.55 5.11 13.83
C PHE A 200 6.69 5.85 14.83
N ALA A 201 5.37 5.90 14.57
CA ALA A 201 4.42 6.55 15.46
C ALA A 201 4.39 5.88 16.85
N ALA A 202 4.46 4.55 16.90
CA ALA A 202 4.46 3.79 18.14
C ALA A 202 5.71 4.11 18.99
N VAL A 203 6.93 4.05 18.41
CA VAL A 203 8.15 4.39 19.15
C VAL A 203 8.15 5.87 19.58
N ALA A 204 7.72 6.78 18.68
CA ALA A 204 7.70 8.21 18.99
C ALA A 204 6.71 8.58 20.11
N SER A 205 5.64 7.81 20.26
CA SER A 205 4.62 8.01 21.32
C SER A 205 4.93 7.24 22.59
N SER A 206 5.99 6.46 22.63
CA SER A 206 6.39 5.69 23.81
C SER A 206 6.98 6.56 24.90
N ALA A 207 7.17 5.98 26.10
CA ALA A 207 7.75 6.69 27.24
C ALA A 207 9.19 7.16 26.99
N SER A 208 10.00 6.36 26.27
CA SER A 208 11.37 6.71 25.90
C SER A 208 11.43 7.77 24.79
N GLY A 209 10.35 7.96 24.03
CA GLY A 209 10.34 8.80 22.84
C GLY A 209 11.24 8.25 21.73
N ALA A 210 11.33 8.98 20.62
CA ALA A 210 12.09 8.58 19.46
C ALA A 210 13.16 9.59 19.07
N ARG A 211 14.25 9.08 18.49
CA ARG A 211 15.14 9.78 17.58
C ARG A 211 15.14 9.08 16.25
N PHE A 212 15.02 9.87 15.19
CA PHE A 212 15.11 9.36 13.81
C PHE A 212 16.54 9.53 13.30
N ILE A 213 17.04 8.51 12.62
CA ILE A 213 18.36 8.50 11.98
C ILE A 213 18.13 8.25 10.49
N ALA A 214 18.38 9.27 9.69
CA ALA A 214 18.34 9.23 8.24
C ALA A 214 19.74 9.46 7.67
N PRO A 215 19.99 9.11 6.39
CA PRO A 215 21.26 9.45 5.76
C PRO A 215 21.47 10.96 5.70
N SER A 216 22.70 11.42 5.88
CA SER A 216 23.11 12.82 5.67
C SER A 216 22.95 13.25 4.21
N ALA A 217 23.02 14.54 3.93
CA ALA A 217 22.93 15.06 2.57
C ALA A 217 24.01 14.47 1.63
N GLU A 218 25.24 14.29 2.13
CA GLU A 218 26.33 13.67 1.39
C GLU A 218 26.08 12.17 1.15
N GLU A 219 25.55 11.48 2.15
CA GLU A 219 25.16 10.07 2.05
C GLU A 219 24.01 9.88 1.06
N ILE A 220 23.00 10.75 1.08
CA ILE A 220 21.91 10.76 0.09
C ILE A 220 22.47 10.91 -1.33
N ALA A 221 23.43 11.82 -1.53
CA ALA A 221 24.06 12.00 -2.83
C ALA A 221 24.81 10.75 -3.30
N ARG A 222 25.59 10.09 -2.40
CA ARG A 222 26.27 8.82 -2.71
C ARG A 222 25.31 7.69 -3.05
N ILE A 223 24.26 7.51 -2.23
CA ILE A 223 23.26 6.47 -2.44
C ILE A 223 22.60 6.66 -3.80
N ARG A 224 22.19 7.89 -4.12
CA ARG A 224 21.53 8.18 -5.40
C ARG A 224 22.45 8.09 -6.61
N ALA A 225 23.74 8.35 -6.45
CA ALA A 225 24.74 8.14 -7.51
C ALA A 225 24.82 6.64 -7.90
N LYS A 226 24.67 5.73 -6.94
CA LYS A 226 24.66 4.29 -7.16
C LYS A 226 23.28 3.75 -7.55
N HIS A 227 22.22 4.29 -6.96
CA HIS A 227 20.83 3.83 -7.09
C HIS A 227 19.94 4.99 -7.54
N ALA A 228 20.05 5.41 -8.80
CA ALA A 228 19.38 6.59 -9.38
C ALA A 228 17.83 6.53 -9.36
N PHE A 229 17.24 5.34 -9.22
CA PHE A 229 15.79 5.20 -9.12
C PHE A 229 15.24 5.71 -7.77
N LEU A 230 16.05 5.75 -6.71
CA LEU A 230 15.68 6.33 -5.43
C LEU A 230 15.58 7.86 -5.54
N LYS A 231 14.57 8.41 -4.90
CA LYS A 231 14.30 9.86 -4.90
C LYS A 231 14.67 10.49 -3.56
N SER A 232 15.16 11.72 -3.59
CA SER A 232 15.27 12.53 -2.36
C SER A 232 13.85 12.84 -1.89
N LEU A 233 13.59 12.59 -0.62
CA LEU A 233 12.30 12.77 0.04
C LEU A 233 12.51 13.53 1.35
N THR A 234 11.47 14.16 1.85
CA THR A 234 11.50 14.90 3.12
C THR A 234 10.34 14.50 3.98
N VAL A 235 10.61 14.16 5.24
CA VAL A 235 9.59 14.05 6.27
C VAL A 235 9.35 15.44 6.84
N PRO A 236 8.15 16.02 6.71
CA PRO A 236 7.84 17.36 7.22
C PRO A 236 8.05 17.47 8.73
N ALA A 237 8.41 18.65 9.21
CA ALA A 237 8.42 18.95 10.64
C ALA A 237 7.04 18.67 11.26
N GLY A 238 7.03 18.15 12.49
CA GLY A 238 5.79 17.82 13.20
C GLY A 238 5.10 16.53 12.75
N SER A 239 5.71 15.73 11.85
CA SER A 239 5.17 14.43 11.46
C SER A 239 5.13 13.42 12.61
N TYR A 240 5.97 13.61 13.61
CA TYR A 240 6.04 12.77 14.83
C TYR A 240 6.18 13.62 16.09
N PRO A 241 5.77 13.10 17.26
CA PRO A 241 5.98 13.79 18.54
C PRO A 241 7.43 14.23 18.74
N LYS A 242 7.63 15.51 19.10
CA LYS A 242 8.95 16.15 19.35
C LYS A 242 9.90 16.22 18.14
N GLN A 243 9.44 15.92 16.92
CA GLN A 243 10.21 16.13 15.70
C GLN A 243 9.92 17.56 15.19
N ALA A 244 10.74 18.52 15.63
CA ALA A 244 10.55 19.94 15.34
C ALA A 244 11.06 20.34 13.94
N GLU A 245 12.06 19.62 13.42
CA GLU A 245 12.71 19.95 12.16
C GLU A 245 12.34 18.92 11.07
N PRO A 246 12.31 19.32 9.80
CA PRO A 246 12.14 18.38 8.70
C PRO A 246 13.33 17.41 8.63
N ILE A 247 13.08 16.16 8.22
CA ILE A 247 14.12 15.16 8.05
C ILE A 247 14.29 14.87 6.57
N ALA A 248 15.45 15.22 6.03
CA ALA A 248 15.85 14.80 4.69
C ALA A 248 16.13 13.31 4.68
N SER A 249 15.66 12.62 3.67
CA SER A 249 15.86 11.19 3.47
C SER A 249 15.78 10.84 1.97
N LEU A 250 15.69 9.57 1.66
CA LEU A 250 15.47 9.05 0.31
C LEU A 250 14.64 7.78 0.35
N GLY A 251 14.09 7.45 -0.79
CA GLY A 251 13.27 6.26 -0.97
C GLY A 251 12.55 6.25 -2.30
N SER A 252 11.48 5.49 -2.39
CA SER A 252 10.64 5.40 -3.58
C SER A 252 9.17 5.64 -3.24
N TRP A 253 8.31 5.55 -4.24
CA TRP A 253 6.86 5.57 -4.06
C TRP A 253 6.32 4.14 -4.00
N SER A 254 5.35 3.90 -3.15
CA SER A 254 4.54 2.67 -3.21
C SER A 254 3.40 2.80 -4.20
N PHE A 255 2.92 1.66 -4.69
CA PHE A 255 1.89 1.60 -5.72
C PHE A 255 0.77 0.62 -5.35
N VAL A 256 -0.43 0.87 -5.88
CA VAL A 256 -1.39 -0.18 -6.16
C VAL A 256 -1.03 -0.77 -7.50
N LEU A 257 -0.58 -2.01 -7.52
CA LEU A 257 -0.35 -2.77 -8.75
C LEU A 257 -1.54 -3.67 -9.06
N THR A 258 -1.71 -3.98 -10.33
CA THR A 258 -2.67 -4.92 -10.84
C THR A 258 -2.08 -5.75 -11.98
N ARG A 259 -2.77 -6.81 -12.37
CA ARG A 259 -2.43 -7.58 -13.57
C ARG A 259 -2.64 -6.75 -14.83
N GLU A 260 -1.89 -7.07 -15.88
CA GLU A 260 -2.03 -6.41 -17.19
C GLU A 260 -3.40 -6.67 -17.83
N ASP A 261 -4.03 -7.81 -17.52
CA ASP A 261 -5.32 -8.25 -18.06
C ASP A 261 -6.53 -7.81 -17.24
N LEU A 262 -6.36 -6.94 -16.21
CA LEU A 262 -7.51 -6.29 -15.58
C LEU A 262 -8.25 -5.49 -16.66
N PRO A 263 -9.59 -5.65 -16.80
CA PRO A 263 -10.33 -4.92 -17.83
C PRO A 263 -10.15 -3.40 -17.75
N ASP A 264 -9.95 -2.76 -18.91
CA ASP A 264 -9.69 -1.31 -18.99
C ASP A 264 -10.80 -0.47 -18.38
N ASP A 265 -12.05 -0.88 -18.50
CA ASP A 265 -13.22 -0.19 -17.92
C ASP A 265 -13.21 -0.28 -16.38
N VAL A 266 -12.77 -1.42 -15.81
CA VAL A 266 -12.60 -1.58 -14.37
C VAL A 266 -11.47 -0.69 -13.85
N ALA A 267 -10.31 -0.68 -14.52
CA ALA A 267 -9.19 0.17 -14.13
C ALA A 267 -9.51 1.67 -14.29
N TYR A 268 -10.20 2.06 -15.36
CA TYR A 268 -10.71 3.41 -15.55
C TYR A 268 -11.64 3.83 -14.41
N ARG A 269 -12.58 2.96 -14.06
CA ARG A 269 -13.54 3.20 -12.99
C ARG A 269 -12.86 3.34 -11.63
N LEU A 270 -11.92 2.44 -11.31
CA LEU A 270 -11.12 2.54 -10.08
C LEU A 270 -10.37 3.86 -9.99
N ALA A 271 -9.68 4.27 -11.07
CA ALA A 271 -8.96 5.55 -11.11
C ALA A 271 -9.90 6.75 -10.96
N LYS A 272 -11.06 6.72 -11.61
CA LYS A 272 -12.10 7.78 -11.53
C LYS A 272 -12.69 7.87 -10.13
N THR A 273 -13.08 6.75 -9.53
CA THR A 273 -13.63 6.70 -8.18
C THR A 273 -12.61 7.22 -7.18
N LEU A 274 -11.34 6.77 -7.26
CA LEU A 274 -10.26 7.23 -6.38
C LEU A 274 -10.05 8.75 -6.47
N HIS A 275 -9.96 9.30 -7.68
CA HIS A 275 -9.83 10.75 -7.88
C HIS A 275 -11.01 11.53 -7.27
N GLY A 276 -12.23 11.01 -7.40
CA GLY A 276 -13.42 11.60 -6.80
C GLY A 276 -13.42 11.65 -5.27
N VAL A 277 -12.62 10.79 -4.62
CA VAL A 277 -12.54 10.67 -3.15
C VAL A 277 -11.20 11.12 -2.56
N GLU A 278 -10.26 11.64 -3.34
CA GLU A 278 -8.92 12.06 -2.86
C GLU A 278 -9.00 12.91 -1.59
N ALA A 279 -9.87 13.93 -1.55
CA ALA A 279 -10.02 14.80 -0.38
C ALA A 279 -10.58 14.05 0.85
N ALA A 280 -11.55 13.18 0.67
CA ALA A 280 -12.10 12.37 1.75
C ALA A 280 -11.08 11.35 2.27
N PHE A 281 -10.31 10.77 1.37
CA PHE A 281 -9.27 9.81 1.70
C PHE A 281 -8.11 10.48 2.46
N CYS A 282 -7.63 11.65 2.00
CA CYS A 282 -6.64 12.46 2.70
C CYS A 282 -7.11 12.83 4.12
N LYS A 283 -8.37 13.25 4.28
CA LYS A 283 -8.95 13.55 5.61
C LYS A 283 -8.99 12.32 6.53
N LYS A 284 -9.21 11.14 5.97
CA LYS A 284 -9.27 9.88 6.71
C LYS A 284 -7.91 9.36 7.12
N LEU A 285 -6.91 9.49 6.26
CA LEU A 285 -5.56 8.99 6.46
C LEU A 285 -4.55 9.98 5.87
N ALA A 286 -3.71 10.58 6.71
CA ALA A 286 -2.74 11.59 6.29
C ALA A 286 -1.82 11.12 5.15
N GLN A 287 -1.39 9.87 5.15
CA GLN A 287 -0.58 9.29 4.07
C GLN A 287 -1.30 9.33 2.71
N ALA A 288 -2.63 9.23 2.71
CA ALA A 288 -3.41 9.23 1.49
C ALA A 288 -3.50 10.61 0.81
N CYS A 289 -3.03 11.69 1.47
CA CYS A 289 -2.91 13.00 0.84
C CYS A 289 -1.93 13.00 -0.35
N GLU A 290 -1.02 12.04 -0.39
CA GLU A 290 -0.10 11.85 -1.52
C GLU A 290 -0.71 10.99 -2.65
N THR A 291 -1.84 10.32 -2.41
CA THR A 291 -2.51 9.47 -3.41
C THR A 291 -3.29 10.31 -4.39
N THR A 292 -2.64 10.74 -5.47
CA THR A 292 -3.24 11.59 -6.51
C THR A 292 -2.90 11.11 -7.91
N ALA A 293 -3.71 11.49 -8.88
CA ALA A 293 -3.43 11.23 -10.29
C ALA A 293 -2.09 11.87 -10.73
N ALA A 294 -1.81 13.10 -10.28
CA ALA A 294 -0.56 13.81 -10.59
C ALA A 294 0.66 13.07 -10.04
N ASN A 295 0.61 12.63 -8.77
CA ASN A 295 1.69 11.86 -8.17
C ASN A 295 1.88 10.49 -8.83
N THR A 296 0.80 9.88 -9.33
CA THR A 296 0.89 8.62 -10.08
C THR A 296 1.72 8.80 -11.35
N ILE A 297 1.49 9.86 -12.10
CA ILE A 297 2.26 10.16 -13.32
C ILE A 297 3.73 10.47 -12.99
N ALA A 298 3.96 11.24 -11.92
CA ALA A 298 5.31 11.65 -11.53
C ALA A 298 6.15 10.50 -10.91
N ALA A 299 5.50 9.56 -10.24
CA ALA A 299 6.15 8.45 -9.54
C ALA A 299 6.36 7.23 -10.43
N ALA A 300 5.53 7.01 -11.45
CA ALA A 300 5.67 5.87 -12.34
C ALA A 300 7.03 5.87 -13.04
N PRO A 301 7.79 4.77 -13.02
CA PRO A 301 9.11 4.70 -13.66
C PRO A 301 9.06 4.97 -15.17
N LYS A 302 7.96 4.56 -15.81
CA LYS A 302 7.66 4.77 -17.23
C LYS A 302 6.13 4.87 -17.40
N PRO A 303 5.63 5.74 -18.31
CA PRO A 303 4.19 5.87 -18.56
C PRO A 303 3.50 4.56 -18.97
N GLU A 304 4.22 3.67 -19.70
CA GLU A 304 3.70 2.39 -20.19
C GLU A 304 3.41 1.39 -19.05
N LEU A 305 3.96 1.61 -17.88
CA LEU A 305 3.68 0.82 -16.70
C LEU A 305 2.34 1.19 -16.04
N ILE A 306 1.78 2.36 -16.35
CA ILE A 306 0.45 2.72 -15.88
C ILE A 306 -0.59 1.93 -16.68
N HIS A 307 -1.63 1.41 -15.99
CA HIS A 307 -2.69 0.65 -16.63
C HIS A 307 -3.42 1.49 -17.70
N PRO A 308 -3.69 0.95 -18.89
CA PRO A 308 -4.31 1.73 -19.98
C PRO A 308 -5.62 2.40 -19.58
N GLY A 309 -6.49 1.69 -18.84
CA GLY A 309 -7.75 2.25 -18.34
C GLY A 309 -7.54 3.43 -17.38
N ALA A 310 -6.57 3.35 -16.46
CA ALA A 310 -6.21 4.46 -15.59
C ALA A 310 -5.62 5.63 -16.38
N MET A 311 -4.71 5.35 -17.31
CA MET A 311 -4.11 6.35 -18.19
C MET A 311 -5.16 7.08 -19.05
N LYS A 312 -6.19 6.36 -19.54
CA LYS A 312 -7.32 6.96 -20.25
C LYS A 312 -8.00 8.01 -19.40
N TYR A 313 -8.31 7.68 -18.14
CA TYR A 313 -8.92 8.63 -17.20
C TYR A 313 -8.00 9.83 -16.91
N PHE A 314 -6.70 9.61 -16.71
CA PHE A 314 -5.75 10.69 -16.44
C PHE A 314 -5.60 11.67 -17.61
N ARG A 315 -5.74 11.21 -18.86
CA ARG A 315 -5.84 12.09 -20.03
C ARG A 315 -7.14 12.87 -20.07
N GLU A 316 -8.26 12.24 -19.74
CA GLU A 316 -9.59 12.89 -19.70
C GLU A 316 -9.62 14.09 -18.73
N ILE A 317 -8.99 13.97 -17.56
CA ILE A 317 -8.91 15.05 -16.56
C ILE A 317 -7.72 16.00 -16.79
N GLY A 318 -6.97 15.85 -17.88
CA GLY A 318 -5.89 16.77 -18.28
C GLY A 318 -4.61 16.68 -17.46
N VAL A 319 -4.41 15.63 -16.64
CA VAL A 319 -3.16 15.42 -15.89
C VAL A 319 -2.04 14.96 -16.82
N VAL A 320 -2.40 14.35 -17.94
CA VAL A 320 -1.46 13.94 -19.01
C VAL A 320 -1.90 14.62 -20.30
N LYS A 321 -0.94 15.20 -21.01
CA LYS A 321 -1.16 15.81 -22.36
C LYS A 321 -1.19 14.74 -23.45
#